data_5c1edfced01c6f67701e5e2eff085a40
#
_entry.id   5c1edfced01c6f67701e5e2eff085a40
#
_cell.length_a   1.000
_cell.length_b   1.000
_cell.length_c   1.000
_cell.angle_alpha   90.00
_cell.angle_beta   90.00
_cell.angle_gamma   90.00
#
_symmetry.space_group_name_H-M   'P 1'
#
loop_
_entity.id
_entity.type
_entity.pdbx_description
1 polymer ?
#
loop_
_entity_poly.entity_id
_entity_poly.type
_entity_poly.pdbx_seq_one_letter_code
_entity_poly.pdbx_strand_id
1 'polypeptide(L)'
;TAVIILLLIGALSGAWMVSGVVPSLIYYGVQIIHPDVFLVSSCIISAMVSVMTGSSWTTIATIGIALMGIGRAQGFDDGWIAGAIISGAYFGDKISPLSDTTVLASGSVNVPLFQHIRYMVITTLPSIVIASVVFFVVGLMFEGSDTGEIAAFSQALSGRFNITPWLLAVPVLTGIMIAKRWPPIITLFLSTLLAVFFALVFQSDVLGEIADGDLFKGAMQSVYGSTSIPTDSQLLTDLVATRGMAGMMGTIWLILCAMCFGGTMEAGGMVRGITQLFVRMIRGRTSLVSATACSGLMLNLAVADQYICVLLTGNMFKRIYDRQGYERRLLSRTTEDSVTVTSVLVPWNTCGTTQS
;
A
#
# COMPACT_ATOMS: atom_id res chain seq x y z
N THR A 1 -12.05 -5.22 -10.68
CA THR A 1 -10.71 -4.61 -10.78
C THR A 1 -9.87 -4.93 -9.55
N ALA A 2 -10.36 -4.67 -8.32
CA ALA A 2 -9.63 -4.92 -7.07
C ALA A 2 -9.11 -6.38 -6.94
N VAL A 3 -9.96 -7.38 -7.18
CA VAL A 3 -9.58 -8.80 -7.11
C VAL A 3 -8.41 -9.13 -8.06
N ILE A 4 -8.42 -8.60 -9.29
CA ILE A 4 -7.34 -8.82 -10.25
C ILE A 4 -6.03 -8.18 -9.75
N ILE A 5 -6.11 -6.97 -9.20
CA ILE A 5 -4.95 -6.28 -8.64
C ILE A 5 -4.36 -7.08 -7.48
N LEU A 6 -5.19 -7.58 -6.56
CA LEU A 6 -4.75 -8.42 -5.44
C LEU A 6 -4.05 -9.70 -5.89
N LEU A 7 -4.61 -10.39 -6.88
CA LEU A 7 -3.96 -11.57 -7.45
C LEU A 7 -2.61 -11.24 -8.08
N LEU A 8 -2.52 -10.12 -8.80
CA LEU A 8 -1.26 -9.65 -9.40
C LEU A 8 -0.25 -9.20 -8.33
N ILE A 9 -0.69 -8.61 -7.21
CA ILE A 9 0.18 -8.28 -6.08
C ILE A 9 0.79 -9.56 -5.48
N GLY A 10 -0.03 -10.59 -5.24
CA GLY A 10 0.47 -11.88 -4.77
C GLY A 10 1.46 -12.53 -5.74
N ALA A 11 1.12 -12.51 -7.04
CA ALA A 11 2.00 -13.02 -8.09
C ALA A 11 3.34 -12.27 -8.16
N LEU A 12 3.29 -10.94 -8.09
CA LEU A 12 4.47 -10.07 -8.11
C LEU A 12 5.36 -10.32 -6.89
N SER A 13 4.77 -10.39 -5.71
CA SER A 13 5.50 -10.65 -4.45
C SER A 13 6.27 -11.97 -4.53
N GLY A 14 5.61 -13.05 -4.97
CA GLY A 14 6.26 -14.35 -5.16
C GLY A 14 7.36 -14.32 -6.21
N ALA A 15 7.08 -13.75 -7.39
CA ALA A 15 8.04 -13.66 -8.48
C ALA A 15 9.25 -12.77 -8.13
N TRP A 16 9.04 -11.61 -7.47
CA TRP A 16 10.14 -10.73 -7.07
C TRP A 16 11.01 -11.34 -5.98
N MET A 17 10.44 -12.12 -5.09
CA MET A 17 11.20 -12.82 -4.06
C MET A 17 12.09 -13.90 -4.69
N VAL A 18 11.49 -14.82 -5.41
CA VAL A 18 12.19 -15.99 -5.97
C VAL A 18 13.20 -15.60 -7.07
N SER A 19 12.93 -14.52 -7.83
CA SER A 19 13.88 -13.99 -8.81
C SER A 19 15.13 -13.35 -8.22
N GLY A 20 15.19 -13.16 -6.89
CA GLY A 20 16.28 -12.45 -6.25
C GLY A 20 16.19 -10.92 -6.34
N VAL A 21 15.10 -10.37 -6.90
CA VAL A 21 14.89 -8.91 -6.98
C VAL A 21 14.76 -8.31 -5.58
N VAL A 22 13.84 -8.83 -4.75
CA VAL A 22 13.70 -8.37 -3.36
C VAL A 22 14.95 -8.65 -2.54
N PRO A 23 15.55 -9.85 -2.57
CA PRO A 23 16.84 -10.09 -1.95
C PRO A 23 17.94 -9.09 -2.34
N SER A 24 18.05 -8.73 -3.63
CA SER A 24 19.02 -7.74 -4.09
C SER A 24 18.71 -6.33 -3.57
N LEU A 25 17.43 -5.93 -3.57
CA LEU A 25 17.02 -4.64 -3.00
C LEU A 25 17.33 -4.56 -1.51
N ILE A 26 17.13 -5.63 -0.76
CA ILE A 26 17.48 -5.72 0.66
C ILE A 26 18.99 -5.62 0.84
N TYR A 27 19.76 -6.44 0.09
CA TYR A 27 21.22 -6.47 0.18
C TYR A 27 21.86 -5.10 -0.04
N TYR A 28 21.47 -4.40 -1.12
CA TYR A 28 21.98 -3.05 -1.39
C TYR A 28 21.36 -1.99 -0.50
N GLY A 29 20.08 -2.12 -0.16
CA GLY A 29 19.35 -1.17 0.67
C GLY A 29 19.91 -1.06 2.09
N VAL A 30 20.23 -2.19 2.72
CA VAL A 30 20.84 -2.24 4.06
C VAL A 30 22.22 -1.57 4.08
N GLN A 31 22.96 -1.63 2.96
CA GLN A 31 24.27 -0.98 2.87
C GLN A 31 24.19 0.53 2.64
N ILE A 32 23.09 1.03 2.09
CA ILE A 32 22.93 2.44 1.70
C ILE A 32 22.16 3.22 2.77
N ILE A 33 21.12 2.63 3.37
CA ILE A 33 20.20 3.31 4.27
C ILE A 33 20.62 3.01 5.73
N HIS A 34 21.10 4.05 6.42
CA HIS A 34 21.45 3.93 7.83
C HIS A 34 20.19 3.71 8.69
N PRO A 35 20.23 2.83 9.72
CA PRO A 35 19.06 2.53 10.56
C PRO A 35 18.39 3.78 11.16
N ASP A 36 19.16 4.75 11.68
CA ASP A 36 18.62 5.96 12.33
C ASP A 36 17.64 6.75 11.46
N VAL A 37 17.82 6.71 10.15
CA VAL A 37 16.99 7.45 9.18
C VAL A 37 16.11 6.54 8.32
N PHE A 38 16.12 5.23 8.58
CA PHE A 38 15.43 4.25 7.76
C PHE A 38 13.93 4.51 7.67
N LEU A 39 13.25 4.71 8.81
CA LEU A 39 11.80 4.93 8.83
C LEU A 39 11.40 6.20 8.07
N VAL A 40 12.14 7.29 8.26
CA VAL A 40 11.88 8.55 7.53
C VAL A 40 12.16 8.38 6.05
N SER A 41 13.27 7.73 5.69
CA SER A 41 13.62 7.46 4.30
C SER A 41 12.56 6.60 3.61
N SER A 42 12.06 5.56 4.30
CA SER A 42 10.98 4.70 3.80
C SER A 42 9.69 5.47 3.56
N CYS A 43 9.32 6.38 4.47
CA CYS A 43 8.18 7.25 4.32
C CYS A 43 8.33 8.19 3.11
N ILE A 44 9.48 8.84 2.94
CA ILE A 44 9.75 9.76 1.83
C ILE A 44 9.80 9.02 0.49
N ILE A 45 10.48 7.88 0.42
CA ILE A 45 10.57 7.07 -0.81
C ILE A 45 9.17 6.61 -1.22
N SER A 46 8.38 6.08 -0.29
CA SER A 46 7.00 5.66 -0.55
C SER A 46 6.12 6.82 -1.00
N ALA A 47 6.30 8.01 -0.40
CA ALA A 47 5.58 9.21 -0.81
C ALA A 47 5.92 9.64 -2.25
N MET A 48 7.21 9.68 -2.61
CA MET A 48 7.64 10.04 -3.95
C MET A 48 7.13 9.06 -5.01
N VAL A 49 7.25 7.76 -4.75
CA VAL A 49 6.75 6.73 -5.66
C VAL A 49 5.23 6.84 -5.80
N SER A 50 4.50 7.02 -4.70
CA SER A 50 3.04 7.13 -4.72
C SER A 50 2.54 8.40 -5.44
N VAL A 51 3.22 9.54 -5.32
CA VAL A 51 2.91 10.74 -6.13
C VAL A 51 3.03 10.44 -7.63
N MET A 52 4.06 9.68 -8.01
CA MET A 52 4.32 9.33 -9.42
C MET A 52 3.32 8.30 -9.94
N THR A 53 2.96 7.31 -9.13
CA THR A 53 2.02 6.23 -9.50
C THR A 53 0.57 6.68 -9.46
N GLY A 54 0.23 7.58 -8.54
CA GLY A 54 -1.16 7.91 -8.18
C GLY A 54 -1.88 6.74 -7.49
N SER A 55 -1.13 5.84 -6.83
CA SER A 55 -1.72 4.66 -6.19
C SER A 55 -0.90 4.21 -4.99
N SER A 56 -1.50 4.31 -3.81
CA SER A 56 -0.92 3.75 -2.58
C SER A 56 -0.76 2.22 -2.66
N TRP A 57 -1.72 1.53 -3.25
CA TRP A 57 -1.69 0.07 -3.40
C TRP A 57 -0.52 -0.41 -4.26
N THR A 58 -0.30 0.22 -5.42
CA THR A 58 0.82 -0.12 -6.31
C THR A 58 2.15 0.18 -5.64
N THR A 59 2.25 1.28 -4.90
CA THR A 59 3.47 1.66 -4.18
C THR A 59 3.82 0.63 -3.11
N ILE A 60 2.84 0.22 -2.28
CA ILE A 60 3.04 -0.76 -1.22
C ILE A 60 3.38 -2.12 -1.81
N ALA A 61 2.68 -2.54 -2.87
CA ALA A 61 2.91 -3.81 -3.55
C ALA A 61 4.27 -3.92 -4.26
N THR A 62 4.92 -2.81 -4.55
CA THR A 62 6.22 -2.78 -5.24
C THR A 62 7.35 -2.43 -4.28
N ILE A 63 7.57 -1.13 -4.06
CA ILE A 63 8.69 -0.69 -3.21
C ILE A 63 8.46 -1.02 -1.73
N GLY A 64 7.20 -1.11 -1.29
CA GLY A 64 6.86 -1.43 0.10
C GLY A 64 7.39 -2.78 0.53
N ILE A 65 7.30 -3.81 -0.32
CA ILE A 65 7.84 -5.16 -0.02
C ILE A 65 9.34 -5.11 0.23
N ALA A 66 10.08 -4.37 -0.60
CA ALA A 66 11.52 -4.22 -0.44
C ALA A 66 11.89 -3.46 0.84
N LEU A 67 11.17 -2.37 1.14
CA LEU A 67 11.39 -1.59 2.36
C LEU A 67 11.03 -2.40 3.62
N MET A 68 9.98 -3.23 3.59
CA MET A 68 9.68 -4.18 4.66
C MET A 68 10.86 -5.12 4.92
N GLY A 69 11.43 -5.69 3.86
CA GLY A 69 12.58 -6.57 3.97
C GLY A 69 13.82 -5.88 4.54
N ILE A 70 14.12 -4.65 4.09
CA ILE A 70 15.24 -3.85 4.60
C ILE A 70 15.06 -3.55 6.09
N GLY A 71 13.86 -3.11 6.49
CA GLY A 71 13.57 -2.77 7.88
C GLY A 71 13.67 -3.97 8.82
N ARG A 72 13.14 -5.13 8.41
CA ARG A 72 13.29 -6.39 9.15
C ARG A 72 14.76 -6.81 9.28
N ALA A 73 15.55 -6.68 8.21
CA ALA A 73 16.97 -6.95 8.23
C ALA A 73 17.76 -6.02 9.17
N GLN A 74 17.26 -4.79 9.37
CA GLN A 74 17.81 -3.84 10.35
C GLN A 74 17.26 -4.05 11.78
N GLY A 75 16.30 -4.98 11.97
CA GLY A 75 15.72 -5.34 13.26
C GLY A 75 14.53 -4.49 13.70
N PHE A 76 13.96 -3.64 12.83
CA PHE A 76 12.76 -2.86 13.16
C PHE A 76 11.52 -3.75 13.29
N ASP A 77 10.63 -3.37 14.21
CA ASP A 77 9.31 -3.97 14.31
C ASP A 77 8.44 -3.68 13.06
N ASP A 78 7.71 -4.69 12.60
CA ASP A 78 6.89 -4.63 11.39
C ASP A 78 5.89 -3.48 11.41
N GLY A 79 5.33 -3.16 12.58
CA GLY A 79 4.37 -2.07 12.73
C GLY A 79 4.97 -0.69 12.42
N TRP A 80 6.21 -0.43 12.83
CA TRP A 80 6.89 0.82 12.51
C TRP A 80 7.26 0.92 11.04
N ILE A 81 7.74 -0.18 10.45
CA ILE A 81 8.09 -0.24 9.02
C ILE A 81 6.84 -0.02 8.16
N ALA A 82 5.78 -0.80 8.43
CA ALA A 82 4.51 -0.68 7.71
C ALA A 82 3.89 0.71 7.89
N GLY A 83 3.92 1.25 9.12
CA GLY A 83 3.43 2.60 9.41
C GLY A 83 4.14 3.67 8.59
N ALA A 84 5.46 3.60 8.44
CA ALA A 84 6.24 4.54 7.65
C ALA A 84 5.91 4.43 6.14
N ILE A 85 5.87 3.21 5.61
CA ILE A 85 5.57 2.94 4.19
C ILE A 85 4.16 3.40 3.84
N ILE A 86 3.15 3.01 4.65
CA ILE A 86 1.74 3.33 4.43
C ILE A 86 1.52 4.84 4.54
N SER A 87 2.11 5.50 5.54
CA SER A 87 2.00 6.96 5.70
C SER A 87 2.51 7.70 4.47
N GLY A 88 3.67 7.30 3.95
CA GLY A 88 4.22 7.87 2.72
C GLY A 88 3.35 7.58 1.50
N ALA A 89 2.93 6.33 1.33
CA ALA A 89 2.12 5.90 0.19
C ALA A 89 0.78 6.64 0.13
N TYR A 90 0.07 6.77 1.27
CA TYR A 90 -1.18 7.52 1.33
C TYR A 90 -1.01 9.03 1.17
N PHE A 91 0.09 9.58 1.69
CA PHE A 91 0.42 10.98 1.43
C PHE A 91 0.57 11.25 -0.08
N GLY A 92 1.35 10.42 -0.76
CA GLY A 92 1.58 10.57 -2.18
C GLY A 92 0.31 10.41 -3.02
N ASP A 93 -0.49 9.42 -2.69
CA ASP A 93 -1.77 9.13 -3.33
C ASP A 93 -2.72 10.34 -3.26
N LYS A 94 -2.89 10.92 -2.08
CA LYS A 94 -3.77 12.07 -1.84
C LYS A 94 -3.40 13.35 -2.59
N ILE A 95 -2.14 13.59 -2.86
CA ILE A 95 -1.70 14.81 -3.57
C ILE A 95 -1.41 14.56 -5.05
N SER A 96 -1.49 13.32 -5.51
CA SER A 96 -1.28 12.98 -6.91
C SER A 96 -2.49 13.34 -7.77
N PRO A 97 -2.31 14.05 -8.89
CA PRO A 97 -3.41 14.27 -9.83
C PRO A 97 -3.79 13.00 -10.62
N LEU A 98 -3.06 11.92 -10.43
CA LEU A 98 -3.28 10.62 -11.06
C LEU A 98 -4.07 9.67 -10.16
N SER A 99 -4.32 10.05 -8.91
CA SER A 99 -5.00 9.23 -7.92
C SER A 99 -6.49 9.11 -8.23
N ASP A 100 -6.95 7.87 -8.27
CA ASP A 100 -8.36 7.55 -8.47
C ASP A 100 -9.23 8.10 -7.31
N THR A 101 -8.75 8.03 -6.07
CA THR A 101 -9.47 8.53 -4.90
C THR A 101 -9.60 10.05 -4.92
N THR A 102 -8.52 10.75 -5.27
CA THR A 102 -8.49 12.22 -5.38
C THR A 102 -9.40 12.71 -6.52
N VAL A 103 -9.38 12.03 -7.67
CA VAL A 103 -10.29 12.30 -8.80
C VAL A 103 -11.73 12.04 -8.39
N LEU A 104 -11.99 10.93 -7.69
CA LEU A 104 -13.31 10.54 -7.25
C LEU A 104 -13.88 11.52 -6.20
N ALA A 105 -13.10 11.87 -5.19
CA ALA A 105 -13.52 12.80 -4.14
C ALA A 105 -13.82 14.19 -4.70
N SER A 106 -12.98 14.71 -5.58
CA SER A 106 -13.22 16.00 -6.24
C SER A 106 -14.42 15.96 -7.20
N GLY A 107 -14.52 14.90 -7.99
CA GLY A 107 -15.58 14.68 -9.00
C GLY A 107 -16.96 14.51 -8.36
N SER A 108 -17.08 13.75 -7.27
CA SER A 108 -18.36 13.50 -6.56
C SER A 108 -19.07 14.79 -6.13
N VAL A 109 -18.30 15.81 -5.79
CA VAL A 109 -18.83 17.10 -5.34
C VAL A 109 -18.66 18.23 -6.36
N ASN A 110 -18.19 17.92 -7.58
CA ASN A 110 -17.98 18.87 -8.67
C ASN A 110 -16.99 20.00 -8.29
N VAL A 111 -15.82 19.63 -7.76
CA VAL A 111 -14.70 20.54 -7.50
C VAL A 111 -13.60 20.28 -8.52
N PRO A 112 -12.99 21.29 -9.15
CA PRO A 112 -11.85 21.09 -10.03
C PRO A 112 -10.69 20.41 -9.30
N LEU A 113 -10.12 19.37 -9.91
CA LEU A 113 -9.11 18.50 -9.31
C LEU A 113 -7.94 19.28 -8.67
N PHE A 114 -7.35 20.24 -9.40
CA PHE A 114 -6.22 21.01 -8.88
C PHE A 114 -6.60 21.95 -7.73
N GLN A 115 -7.86 22.43 -7.67
CA GLN A 115 -8.34 23.19 -6.50
C GLN A 115 -8.48 22.28 -5.28
N HIS A 116 -8.96 21.06 -5.48
CA HIS A 116 -9.03 20.04 -4.44
C HIS A 116 -7.63 19.73 -3.90
N ILE A 117 -6.68 19.32 -4.76
CA ILE A 117 -5.30 18.99 -4.37
C ILE A 117 -4.65 20.15 -3.61
N ARG A 118 -4.74 21.38 -4.14
CA ARG A 118 -4.18 22.56 -3.47
C ARG A 118 -4.76 22.78 -2.08
N TYR A 119 -6.03 22.47 -1.89
CA TYR A 119 -6.69 22.60 -0.59
C TYR A 119 -6.35 21.43 0.35
N MET A 120 -6.08 20.24 -0.19
CA MET A 120 -5.60 19.07 0.54
C MET A 120 -4.23 19.28 1.18
N VAL A 121 -3.32 19.97 0.49
CA VAL A 121 -1.95 20.24 0.99
C VAL A 121 -1.96 20.92 2.37
N ILE A 122 -2.99 21.72 2.67
CA ILE A 122 -3.12 22.44 3.97
C ILE A 122 -3.20 21.49 5.16
N THR A 123 -3.84 20.33 5.00
CA THR A 123 -3.94 19.30 6.06
C THR A 123 -2.91 18.21 5.92
N THR A 124 -2.64 17.79 4.69
CA THR A 124 -1.82 16.63 4.40
C THR A 124 -0.33 16.91 4.64
N LEU A 125 0.16 18.12 4.29
CA LEU A 125 1.56 18.46 4.50
C LEU A 125 1.95 18.56 5.99
N PRO A 126 1.20 19.23 6.86
CA PRO A 126 1.49 19.19 8.30
C PRO A 126 1.46 17.77 8.89
N SER A 127 0.50 16.95 8.44
CA SER A 127 0.37 15.57 8.94
C SER A 127 1.60 14.72 8.61
N ILE A 128 2.10 14.78 7.36
CA ILE A 128 3.29 13.99 6.98
C ILE A 128 4.57 14.52 7.65
N VAL A 129 4.67 15.84 7.87
CA VAL A 129 5.79 16.42 8.61
C VAL A 129 5.80 15.91 10.05
N ILE A 130 4.65 15.91 10.74
CA ILE A 130 4.53 15.36 12.10
C ILE A 130 4.88 13.88 12.10
N ALA A 131 4.33 13.09 11.18
CA ALA A 131 4.64 11.67 11.05
C ALA A 131 6.15 11.43 10.80
N SER A 132 6.76 12.21 9.91
CA SER A 132 8.20 12.13 9.63
C SER A 132 9.05 12.45 10.85
N VAL A 133 8.65 13.44 11.66
CA VAL A 133 9.32 13.76 12.92
C VAL A 133 9.20 12.59 13.91
N VAL A 134 8.02 11.98 14.03
CA VAL A 134 7.84 10.78 14.88
C VAL A 134 8.73 9.64 14.40
N PHE A 135 8.74 9.33 13.11
CA PHE A 135 9.60 8.29 12.54
C PHE A 135 11.08 8.57 12.73
N PHE A 136 11.49 9.84 12.64
CA PHE A 136 12.87 10.24 12.92
C PHE A 136 13.25 10.03 14.38
N VAL A 137 12.39 10.46 15.31
CA VAL A 137 12.64 10.27 16.75
C VAL A 137 12.69 8.79 17.10
N VAL A 138 11.76 7.98 16.56
CA VAL A 138 11.77 6.53 16.77
C VAL A 138 13.04 5.90 16.18
N GLY A 139 13.47 6.31 14.99
CA GLY A 139 14.72 5.84 14.38
C GLY A 139 15.94 6.14 15.24
N LEU A 140 16.04 7.35 15.83
CA LEU A 140 17.13 7.72 16.72
C LEU A 140 17.11 6.99 18.09
N MET A 141 15.90 6.61 18.56
CA MET A 141 15.74 5.86 19.81
C MET A 141 15.90 4.36 19.61
N PHE A 142 15.99 3.92 18.39
CA PHE A 142 16.10 2.52 18.05
C PHE A 142 17.55 2.06 18.26
N GLU A 143 17.74 1.13 19.18
CA GLU A 143 19.00 0.40 19.32
C GLU A 143 19.07 -0.61 18.19
N GLY A 144 19.64 -0.21 17.05
CA GLY A 144 19.73 -1.02 15.83
C GLY A 144 20.38 -2.37 16.05
N SER A 145 20.07 -3.34 15.20
CA SER A 145 20.79 -4.61 15.16
C SER A 145 22.29 -4.36 15.01
N ASP A 146 23.07 -5.14 15.71
CA ASP A 146 24.53 -5.00 15.71
C ASP A 146 25.04 -5.09 14.27
N THR A 147 26.00 -4.28 13.89
CA THR A 147 26.57 -4.29 12.52
C THR A 147 27.02 -5.69 12.10
N GLY A 148 27.35 -6.55 13.07
CA GLY A 148 27.66 -7.96 12.88
C GLY A 148 26.47 -8.80 12.42
N GLU A 149 25.28 -8.56 12.98
CA GLU A 149 24.05 -9.27 12.58
C GLU A 149 23.61 -8.89 11.16
N ILE A 150 23.70 -7.59 10.83
CA ILE A 150 23.41 -7.09 9.47
C ILE A 150 24.37 -7.70 8.44
N ALA A 151 25.67 -7.77 8.79
CA ALA A 151 26.66 -8.38 7.91
C ALA A 151 26.42 -9.89 7.73
N ALA A 152 26.12 -10.61 8.81
CA ALA A 152 25.77 -12.03 8.76
C ALA A 152 24.51 -12.28 7.92
N PHE A 153 23.48 -11.45 8.08
CA PHE A 153 22.25 -11.52 7.27
C PHE A 153 22.53 -11.28 5.77
N SER A 154 23.32 -10.26 5.45
CA SER A 154 23.71 -9.94 4.06
C SER A 154 24.54 -11.08 3.45
N GLN A 155 25.41 -11.71 4.24
CA GLN A 155 26.19 -12.86 3.79
C GLN A 155 25.32 -14.10 3.56
N ALA A 156 24.39 -14.40 4.45
CA ALA A 156 23.42 -15.49 4.30
C ALA A 156 22.56 -15.29 3.04
N LEU A 157 22.12 -14.04 2.80
CA LEU A 157 21.33 -13.68 1.62
C LEU A 157 22.13 -13.89 0.31
N SER A 158 23.38 -13.42 0.26
CA SER A 158 24.25 -13.58 -0.91
C SER A 158 24.73 -15.02 -1.12
N GLY A 159 24.77 -15.82 -0.07
CA GLY A 159 25.05 -17.27 -0.17
C GLY A 159 23.89 -18.07 -0.76
N ARG A 160 22.66 -17.55 -0.64
CA ARG A 160 21.46 -18.27 -1.09
C ARG A 160 20.94 -17.81 -2.46
N PHE A 161 21.05 -16.52 -2.74
CA PHE A 161 20.61 -15.91 -4.01
C PHE A 161 21.81 -15.41 -4.80
N ASN A 162 21.76 -15.59 -6.11
CA ASN A 162 22.73 -14.98 -7.02
C ASN A 162 22.43 -13.48 -7.14
N ILE A 163 23.01 -12.67 -6.21
CA ILE A 163 22.80 -11.23 -6.14
C ILE A 163 23.67 -10.53 -7.18
N THR A 164 23.05 -10.00 -8.21
CA THR A 164 23.72 -9.25 -9.27
C THR A 164 23.04 -7.90 -9.49
N PRO A 165 23.80 -6.84 -9.88
CA PRO A 165 23.20 -5.53 -10.18
C PRO A 165 22.15 -5.58 -11.29
N TRP A 166 22.19 -6.58 -12.17
CA TRP A 166 21.22 -6.77 -13.24
C TRP A 166 19.79 -7.01 -12.73
N LEU A 167 19.65 -7.62 -11.54
CA LEU A 167 18.34 -7.82 -10.92
C LEU A 167 17.63 -6.50 -10.59
N LEU A 168 18.38 -5.44 -10.37
CA LEU A 168 17.83 -4.10 -10.16
C LEU A 168 17.19 -3.50 -11.43
N ALA A 169 17.45 -4.07 -12.60
CA ALA A 169 16.76 -3.67 -13.83
C ALA A 169 15.25 -3.90 -13.76
N VAL A 170 14.79 -4.93 -13.03
CA VAL A 170 13.36 -5.23 -12.88
C VAL A 170 12.61 -4.10 -12.16
N PRO A 171 12.98 -3.68 -10.94
CA PRO A 171 12.32 -2.55 -10.29
C PRO A 171 12.52 -1.23 -11.02
N VAL A 172 13.67 -1.01 -11.68
CA VAL A 172 13.91 0.19 -12.50
C VAL A 172 12.94 0.25 -13.69
N LEU A 173 12.80 -0.85 -14.45
CA LEU A 173 11.85 -0.92 -15.56
C LEU A 173 10.40 -0.79 -15.08
N THR A 174 10.07 -1.40 -13.94
CA THR A 174 8.76 -1.22 -13.31
C THR A 174 8.53 0.26 -12.96
N GLY A 175 9.51 0.92 -12.37
CA GLY A 175 9.47 2.36 -12.08
C GLY A 175 9.31 3.22 -13.35
N ILE A 176 9.97 2.87 -14.44
CA ILE A 176 9.82 3.57 -15.74
C ILE A 176 8.40 3.38 -16.29
N MET A 177 7.82 2.18 -16.23
CA MET A 177 6.43 1.94 -16.64
C MET A 177 5.46 2.80 -15.82
N ILE A 178 5.66 2.87 -14.51
CA ILE A 178 4.91 3.73 -13.60
C ILE A 178 5.06 5.21 -13.99
N ALA A 179 6.28 5.70 -14.15
CA ALA A 179 6.57 7.08 -14.54
C ALA A 179 5.94 7.47 -15.90
N LYS A 180 5.82 6.49 -16.80
CA LYS A 180 5.11 6.63 -18.08
C LYS A 180 3.58 6.50 -17.97
N ARG A 181 3.04 6.38 -16.77
CA ARG A 181 1.60 6.31 -16.48
C ARG A 181 0.88 5.10 -17.11
N TRP A 182 1.56 3.97 -17.14
CA TRP A 182 0.92 2.74 -17.59
C TRP A 182 -0.14 2.27 -16.56
N PRO A 183 -1.24 1.65 -17.03
CA PRO A 183 -2.28 1.15 -16.11
C PRO A 183 -1.68 0.19 -15.07
N PRO A 184 -2.08 0.26 -13.77
CA PRO A 184 -1.53 -0.57 -12.70
C PRO A 184 -1.55 -2.07 -12.99
N ILE A 185 -2.65 -2.58 -13.56
CA ILE A 185 -2.79 -3.99 -13.94
C ILE A 185 -1.70 -4.42 -14.93
N ILE A 186 -1.46 -3.60 -15.97
CA ILE A 186 -0.45 -3.90 -16.99
C ILE A 186 0.94 -3.82 -16.37
N THR A 187 1.22 -2.83 -15.54
CA THR A 187 2.50 -2.65 -14.86
C THR A 187 2.82 -3.83 -13.96
N LEU A 188 1.90 -4.24 -13.10
CA LEU A 188 2.07 -5.37 -12.20
C LEU A 188 2.25 -6.68 -12.97
N PHE A 189 1.46 -6.91 -14.02
CA PHE A 189 1.54 -8.10 -14.84
C PHE A 189 2.89 -8.21 -15.57
N LEU A 190 3.31 -7.14 -16.26
CA LEU A 190 4.58 -7.13 -16.98
C LEU A 190 5.78 -7.20 -16.03
N SER A 191 5.70 -6.56 -14.87
CA SER A 191 6.74 -6.66 -13.84
C SER A 191 6.87 -8.09 -13.30
N THR A 192 5.73 -8.80 -13.13
CA THR A 192 5.74 -10.21 -12.75
C THR A 192 6.38 -11.07 -13.82
N LEU A 193 6.01 -10.89 -15.10
CA LEU A 193 6.61 -11.63 -16.21
C LEU A 193 8.12 -11.38 -16.33
N LEU A 194 8.53 -10.12 -16.18
CA LEU A 194 9.95 -9.76 -16.20
C LEU A 194 10.71 -10.42 -15.05
N ALA A 195 10.15 -10.43 -13.84
CA ALA A 195 10.74 -11.12 -12.69
C ALA A 195 10.85 -12.63 -12.91
N VAL A 196 9.83 -13.27 -13.45
CA VAL A 196 9.86 -14.71 -13.81
C VAL A 196 10.96 -14.99 -14.83
N PHE A 197 11.12 -14.15 -15.84
CA PHE A 197 12.21 -14.28 -16.82
C PHE A 197 13.58 -14.16 -16.14
N PHE A 198 13.77 -13.18 -15.26
CA PHE A 198 15.02 -13.03 -14.51
C PHE A 198 15.26 -14.19 -13.53
N ALA A 199 14.21 -14.76 -12.94
CA ALA A 199 14.30 -15.96 -12.10
C ALA A 199 14.86 -17.14 -12.88
N LEU A 200 14.35 -17.38 -14.09
CA LEU A 200 14.82 -18.47 -14.96
C LEU A 200 16.29 -18.29 -15.38
N VAL A 201 16.75 -17.05 -15.56
CA VAL A 201 18.12 -16.76 -16.01
C VAL A 201 19.12 -16.75 -14.85
N PHE A 202 18.78 -16.17 -13.70
CA PHE A 202 19.74 -15.90 -12.62
C PHE A 202 19.56 -16.79 -11.39
N GLN A 203 18.41 -17.46 -11.21
CA GLN A 203 18.08 -18.22 -9.99
C GLN A 203 17.66 -19.65 -10.32
N SER A 204 18.36 -20.30 -11.27
CA SER A 204 18.08 -21.69 -11.66
C SER A 204 18.11 -22.66 -10.48
N ASP A 205 19.05 -22.47 -9.56
CA ASP A 205 19.24 -23.35 -8.41
C ASP A 205 18.05 -23.23 -7.43
N VAL A 206 17.60 -22.00 -7.15
CA VAL A 206 16.44 -21.74 -6.30
C VAL A 206 15.16 -22.30 -6.92
N LEU A 207 14.97 -22.13 -8.22
CA LEU A 207 13.80 -22.66 -8.93
C LEU A 207 13.82 -24.20 -8.97
N GLY A 208 15.00 -24.79 -9.16
CA GLY A 208 15.18 -26.25 -9.15
C GLY A 208 14.81 -26.88 -7.81
N GLU A 209 15.18 -26.25 -6.70
CA GLU A 209 14.79 -26.72 -5.37
C GLU A 209 13.28 -26.63 -5.11
N ILE A 210 12.61 -25.59 -5.60
CA ILE A 210 11.16 -25.41 -5.43
C ILE A 210 10.36 -26.50 -6.12
N ALA A 211 10.87 -27.07 -7.23
CA ALA A 211 10.10 -27.97 -8.08
C ALA A 211 10.89 -29.19 -8.56
N ASP A 212 11.78 -29.75 -7.72
CA ASP A 212 12.53 -31.01 -7.97
C ASP A 212 13.26 -31.02 -9.33
N GLY A 213 13.86 -29.89 -9.72
CA GLY A 213 14.66 -29.74 -10.94
C GLY A 213 13.91 -29.18 -12.16
N ASP A 214 12.59 -28.98 -12.10
CA ASP A 214 11.81 -28.39 -13.17
C ASP A 214 11.73 -26.86 -12.99
N LEU A 215 12.56 -26.11 -13.73
CA LEU A 215 12.66 -24.66 -13.62
C LEU A 215 11.35 -23.94 -13.97
N PHE A 216 10.62 -24.41 -14.98
CA PHE A 216 9.37 -23.80 -15.38
C PHE A 216 8.27 -24.00 -14.34
N LYS A 217 8.18 -25.21 -13.80
CA LYS A 217 7.25 -25.55 -12.71
C LYS A 217 7.57 -24.73 -11.46
N GLY A 218 8.86 -24.56 -11.09
CA GLY A 218 9.30 -23.72 -9.99
C GLY A 218 8.92 -22.27 -10.18
N ALA A 219 9.13 -21.72 -11.37
CA ALA A 219 8.73 -20.36 -11.72
C ALA A 219 7.20 -20.17 -11.63
N MET A 220 6.42 -21.10 -12.16
CA MET A 220 4.95 -21.05 -12.04
C MET A 220 4.51 -21.16 -10.59
N GLN A 221 5.09 -22.07 -9.81
CA GLN A 221 4.76 -22.24 -8.40
C GLN A 221 5.04 -20.97 -7.59
N SER A 222 6.11 -20.25 -7.89
CA SER A 222 6.41 -18.97 -7.23
C SER A 222 5.35 -17.88 -7.48
N VAL A 223 4.70 -17.92 -8.64
CA VAL A 223 3.65 -16.95 -9.01
C VAL A 223 2.33 -17.27 -8.33
N TYR A 224 1.87 -18.50 -8.41
CA TYR A 224 0.52 -18.85 -7.95
C TYR A 224 0.47 -19.48 -6.55
N GLY A 225 1.52 -20.18 -6.13
CA GLY A 225 1.53 -21.01 -4.93
C GLY A 225 2.43 -20.46 -3.82
N SER A 226 2.47 -21.23 -2.73
CA SER A 226 3.39 -20.97 -1.63
C SER A 226 4.76 -21.52 -1.96
N THR A 227 5.80 -20.74 -1.70
CA THR A 227 7.19 -21.16 -1.78
C THR A 227 7.88 -20.89 -0.44
N SER A 228 8.71 -21.84 -0.03
CA SER A 228 9.57 -21.72 1.14
C SER A 228 10.96 -22.17 0.72
N ILE A 229 11.92 -21.30 0.92
CA ILE A 229 13.32 -21.58 0.63
C ILE A 229 14.01 -21.76 1.97
N PRO A 230 14.39 -23.00 2.37
CA PRO A 230 15.05 -23.22 3.65
C PRO A 230 16.41 -22.54 3.67
N THR A 231 16.68 -21.82 4.75
CA THR A 231 17.94 -21.12 4.99
C THR A 231 18.45 -21.42 6.39
N ASP A 232 19.73 -21.14 6.65
CA ASP A 232 20.34 -21.36 7.96
C ASP A 232 19.82 -20.40 9.05
N SER A 233 19.12 -19.34 8.67
CA SER A 233 18.51 -18.35 9.56
C SER A 233 16.98 -18.44 9.47
N GLN A 234 16.30 -18.60 10.63
CA GLN A 234 14.84 -18.59 10.69
C GLN A 234 14.27 -17.28 10.15
N LEU A 235 14.87 -16.15 10.52
CA LEU A 235 14.47 -14.82 10.07
C LEU A 235 14.55 -14.69 8.54
N LEU A 236 15.59 -15.24 7.91
CA LEU A 236 15.73 -15.24 6.47
C LEU A 236 14.73 -16.21 5.82
N THR A 237 14.50 -17.37 6.40
CA THR A 237 13.50 -18.35 5.90
C THR A 237 12.11 -17.74 5.89
N ASP A 238 11.72 -17.06 6.97
CA ASP A 238 10.41 -16.39 7.08
C ASP A 238 10.28 -15.21 6.12
N LEU A 239 11.37 -14.47 5.90
CA LEU A 239 11.41 -13.34 4.98
C LEU A 239 11.24 -13.77 3.51
N VAL A 240 11.90 -14.85 3.11
CA VAL A 240 11.87 -15.32 1.71
C VAL A 240 10.69 -16.25 1.41
N ALA A 241 9.93 -16.64 2.44
CA ALA A 241 8.69 -17.39 2.25
C ALA A 241 7.63 -16.53 1.57
N THR A 242 7.02 -17.04 0.51
CA THR A 242 5.93 -16.36 -0.19
C THR A 242 4.73 -17.26 -0.36
N ARG A 243 3.55 -16.66 -0.54
CA ARG A 243 2.30 -17.38 -0.75
C ARG A 243 1.71 -17.21 -2.15
N GLY A 244 2.34 -16.38 -3.00
CA GLY A 244 1.88 -16.12 -4.35
C GLY A 244 0.43 -15.63 -4.43
N MET A 245 -0.24 -15.90 -5.55
CA MET A 245 -1.67 -15.60 -5.72
C MET A 245 -2.55 -16.32 -4.69
N ALA A 246 -2.19 -17.53 -4.30
CA ALA A 246 -2.96 -18.32 -3.33
C ALA A 246 -3.04 -17.63 -1.97
N GLY A 247 -2.00 -16.91 -1.56
CA GLY A 247 -2.00 -16.12 -0.33
C GLY A 247 -3.04 -15.02 -0.30
N MET A 248 -3.45 -14.50 -1.45
CA MET A 248 -4.46 -13.44 -1.56
C MET A 248 -5.89 -13.96 -1.50
N MET A 249 -6.14 -15.26 -1.56
CA MET A 249 -7.50 -15.81 -1.60
C MET A 249 -8.28 -15.52 -0.32
N GLY A 250 -7.64 -15.58 0.86
CA GLY A 250 -8.28 -15.20 2.12
C GLY A 250 -8.73 -13.75 2.15
N THR A 251 -7.87 -12.85 1.69
CA THR A 251 -8.15 -11.41 1.54
C THR A 251 -9.31 -11.17 0.56
N ILE A 252 -9.29 -11.83 -0.60
CA ILE A 252 -10.36 -11.72 -1.60
C ILE A 252 -11.69 -12.20 -1.02
N TRP A 253 -11.67 -13.33 -0.30
CA TRP A 253 -12.87 -13.85 0.36
C TRP A 253 -13.44 -12.88 1.38
N LEU A 254 -12.58 -12.30 2.22
CA LEU A 254 -12.99 -11.29 3.20
C LEU A 254 -13.61 -10.06 2.54
N ILE A 255 -12.99 -9.55 1.47
CA ILE A 255 -13.52 -8.41 0.69
C ILE A 255 -14.88 -8.74 0.10
N LEU A 256 -15.08 -9.91 -0.50
CA LEU A 256 -16.37 -10.32 -1.05
C LEU A 256 -17.46 -10.38 0.01
N CYS A 257 -17.17 -10.98 1.18
CA CYS A 257 -18.10 -11.01 2.30
C CYS A 257 -18.45 -9.60 2.81
N ALA A 258 -17.44 -8.75 2.95
CA ALA A 258 -17.61 -7.37 3.40
C ALA A 258 -18.43 -6.53 2.39
N MET A 259 -18.20 -6.70 1.10
CA MET A 259 -19.01 -6.05 0.05
C MET A 259 -20.47 -6.52 0.04
N CYS A 260 -20.71 -7.82 0.26
CA CYS A 260 -22.07 -8.36 0.41
C CYS A 260 -22.77 -7.75 1.64
N PHE A 261 -22.09 -7.69 2.77
CA PHE A 261 -22.61 -7.06 3.99
C PHE A 261 -22.90 -5.57 3.78
N GLY A 262 -21.95 -4.82 3.22
CA GLY A 262 -22.12 -3.40 2.91
C GLY A 262 -23.27 -3.15 1.94
N GLY A 263 -23.39 -3.96 0.89
CA GLY A 263 -24.48 -3.88 -0.08
C GLY A 263 -25.86 -4.16 0.54
N THR A 264 -25.98 -5.12 1.47
CA THR A 264 -27.23 -5.38 2.19
C THR A 264 -27.59 -4.23 3.13
N MET A 265 -26.63 -3.63 3.82
CA MET A 265 -26.85 -2.46 4.67
C MET A 265 -27.30 -1.24 3.85
N GLU A 266 -26.71 -1.03 2.68
CA GLU A 266 -27.09 0.06 1.77
C GLU A 266 -28.51 -0.15 1.24
N ALA A 267 -28.81 -1.35 0.72
CA ALA A 267 -30.12 -1.71 0.19
C ALA A 267 -31.22 -1.63 1.27
N GLY A 268 -30.89 -2.03 2.52
CA GLY A 268 -31.78 -1.92 3.68
C GLY A 268 -32.01 -0.50 4.19
N GLY A 269 -31.31 0.50 3.63
CA GLY A 269 -31.41 1.90 4.05
C GLY A 269 -30.75 2.21 5.39
N MET A 270 -30.05 1.25 6.01
CA MET A 270 -29.35 1.42 7.30
C MET A 270 -28.26 2.47 7.21
N VAL A 271 -27.48 2.45 6.12
CA VAL A 271 -26.43 3.47 5.83
C VAL A 271 -27.03 4.88 5.83
N ARG A 272 -28.19 5.06 5.19
CA ARG A 272 -28.88 6.35 5.15
C ARG A 272 -29.41 6.75 6.52
N GLY A 273 -29.92 5.80 7.31
CA GLY A 273 -30.37 6.03 8.68
C GLY A 273 -29.25 6.51 9.58
N ILE A 274 -28.09 5.85 9.56
CA ILE A 274 -26.90 6.22 10.33
C ILE A 274 -26.45 7.64 9.97
N THR A 275 -26.34 7.94 8.67
CA THR A 275 -25.91 9.29 8.25
C THR A 275 -26.90 10.38 8.66
N GLN A 276 -28.21 10.11 8.65
CA GLN A 276 -29.21 11.08 9.11
C GLN A 276 -29.04 11.46 10.59
N LEU A 277 -28.54 10.56 11.44
CA LEU A 277 -28.24 10.89 12.84
C LEU A 277 -27.19 12.00 12.93
N PHE A 278 -26.11 11.87 12.14
CA PHE A 278 -25.06 12.92 12.12
C PHE A 278 -25.54 14.21 11.50
N VAL A 279 -26.38 14.16 10.46
CA VAL A 279 -26.97 15.35 9.82
C VAL A 279 -27.82 16.16 10.81
N ARG A 280 -28.55 15.49 11.71
CA ARG A 280 -29.35 16.18 12.75
C ARG A 280 -28.51 16.95 13.79
N MET A 281 -27.23 16.61 13.94
CA MET A 281 -26.31 17.26 14.88
C MET A 281 -25.68 18.55 14.31
N ILE A 282 -25.93 18.88 13.04
CA ILE A 282 -25.32 19.99 12.35
C ILE A 282 -25.94 21.31 12.84
N ARG A 283 -25.15 22.18 13.50
CA ARG A 283 -25.51 23.48 13.98
C ARG A 283 -24.67 24.63 13.40
N GLY A 284 -23.53 24.32 12.78
CA GLY A 284 -22.59 25.29 12.22
C GLY A 284 -21.43 24.62 11.49
N ARG A 285 -20.41 25.42 11.11
CA ARG A 285 -19.28 24.92 10.29
C ARG A 285 -18.55 23.74 10.92
N THR A 286 -18.16 23.87 12.19
CA THR A 286 -17.40 22.81 12.88
C THR A 286 -18.21 21.52 13.00
N SER A 287 -19.48 21.62 13.41
CA SER A 287 -20.37 20.45 13.52
C SER A 287 -20.67 19.82 12.16
N LEU A 288 -20.72 20.61 11.07
CA LEU A 288 -20.88 20.10 9.72
C LEU A 288 -19.66 19.27 9.28
N VAL A 289 -18.45 19.80 9.47
CA VAL A 289 -17.20 19.10 9.16
C VAL A 289 -17.07 17.81 10.01
N SER A 290 -17.33 17.92 11.32
CA SER A 290 -17.30 16.75 12.21
C SER A 290 -18.35 15.70 11.84
N ALA A 291 -19.58 16.11 11.51
CA ALA A 291 -20.63 15.20 11.07
C ALA A 291 -20.25 14.48 9.76
N THR A 292 -19.64 15.21 8.82
CA THR A 292 -19.14 14.62 7.56
C THR A 292 -18.05 13.60 7.84
N ALA A 293 -17.07 13.95 8.67
CA ALA A 293 -15.96 13.07 9.02
C ALA A 293 -16.43 11.81 9.78
N CYS A 294 -17.28 11.98 10.80
CA CYS A 294 -17.84 10.85 11.55
C CYS A 294 -18.71 9.95 10.67
N SER A 295 -19.49 10.52 9.74
CA SER A 295 -20.26 9.73 8.77
C SER A 295 -19.34 8.93 7.85
N GLY A 296 -18.24 9.54 7.37
CA GLY A 296 -17.23 8.85 6.55
C GLY A 296 -16.58 7.67 7.29
N LEU A 297 -16.19 7.87 8.55
CA LEU A 297 -15.66 6.82 9.42
C LEU A 297 -16.66 5.67 9.58
N MET A 298 -17.94 6.00 9.90
CA MET A 298 -18.97 4.99 10.05
C MET A 298 -19.25 4.23 8.74
N LEU A 299 -19.18 4.93 7.60
CA LEU A 299 -19.31 4.28 6.29
C LEU A 299 -18.16 3.31 6.02
N ASN A 300 -16.91 3.66 6.35
CA ASN A 300 -15.78 2.75 6.23
C ASN A 300 -15.94 1.47 7.04
N LEU A 301 -16.53 1.57 8.23
CA LEU A 301 -16.84 0.42 9.08
C LEU A 301 -17.98 -0.44 8.52
N ALA A 302 -19.01 0.20 7.92
CA ALA A 302 -20.24 -0.46 7.51
C ALA A 302 -20.22 -0.98 6.07
N VAL A 303 -19.60 -0.24 5.13
CA VAL A 303 -19.64 -0.55 3.69
C VAL A 303 -18.40 -1.29 3.22
N ALA A 304 -17.30 -1.19 3.96
CA ALA A 304 -16.04 -1.90 3.73
C ALA A 304 -15.36 -1.65 2.37
N ASP A 305 -15.80 -0.64 1.61
CA ASP A 305 -15.18 -0.22 0.35
C ASP A 305 -14.94 1.28 0.32
N GLN A 306 -13.68 1.66 0.12
CA GLN A 306 -13.24 3.06 0.14
C GLN A 306 -13.92 3.92 -0.93
N TYR A 307 -14.03 3.43 -2.16
CA TYR A 307 -14.57 4.20 -3.29
C TYR A 307 -16.06 4.51 -3.09
N ILE A 308 -16.82 3.52 -2.63
CA ILE A 308 -18.25 3.68 -2.31
C ILE A 308 -18.42 4.67 -1.17
N CYS A 309 -17.61 4.57 -0.12
CA CYS A 309 -17.67 5.49 1.03
C CYS A 309 -17.38 6.95 0.63
N VAL A 310 -16.39 7.19 -0.24
CA VAL A 310 -16.09 8.53 -0.77
C VAL A 310 -17.28 9.09 -1.55
N LEU A 311 -17.86 8.30 -2.47
CA LEU A 311 -19.02 8.71 -3.27
C LEU A 311 -20.25 9.00 -2.40
N LEU A 312 -20.57 8.10 -1.47
CA LEU A 312 -21.72 8.25 -0.59
C LEU A 312 -21.59 9.50 0.27
N THR A 313 -20.44 9.68 0.95
CA THR A 313 -20.18 10.84 1.79
C THR A 313 -20.29 12.14 0.98
N GLY A 314 -19.63 12.22 -0.18
CA GLY A 314 -19.69 13.39 -1.05
C GLY A 314 -21.11 13.73 -1.48
N ASN A 315 -21.86 12.75 -2.00
CA ASN A 315 -23.23 12.95 -2.51
C ASN A 315 -24.22 13.32 -1.40
N MET A 316 -24.11 12.74 -0.21
CA MET A 316 -25.03 12.98 0.90
C MET A 316 -24.88 14.37 1.49
N PHE A 317 -23.65 14.85 1.65
CA PHE A 317 -23.39 16.15 2.28
C PHE A 317 -23.38 17.34 1.31
N LYS A 318 -23.21 17.12 0.00
CA LYS A 318 -23.11 18.17 -1.03
C LYS A 318 -24.20 19.23 -0.91
N ARG A 319 -25.49 18.81 -0.85
CA ARG A 319 -26.62 19.74 -0.73
C ARG A 319 -26.63 20.50 0.59
N ILE A 320 -26.09 19.93 1.66
CA ILE A 320 -26.05 20.54 2.99
C ILE A 320 -25.01 21.65 3.01
N TYR A 321 -23.81 21.40 2.43
CA TYR A 321 -22.77 22.43 2.27
C TYR A 321 -23.28 23.61 1.43
N ASP A 322 -23.94 23.34 0.29
CA ASP A 322 -24.51 24.36 -0.58
C ASP A 322 -25.56 25.21 0.17
N ARG A 323 -26.46 24.57 0.93
CA ARG A 323 -27.53 25.30 1.70
C ARG A 323 -26.95 26.16 2.82
N GLN A 324 -25.85 25.78 3.42
CA GLN A 324 -25.19 26.51 4.48
C GLN A 324 -24.15 27.52 3.95
N GLY A 325 -23.98 27.63 2.64
CA GLY A 325 -23.08 28.61 2.00
C GLY A 325 -21.60 28.25 2.13
N TYR A 326 -21.26 26.96 2.41
CA TYR A 326 -19.86 26.53 2.48
C TYR A 326 -19.37 26.01 1.14
N GLU A 327 -18.08 26.23 0.87
CA GLU A 327 -17.45 25.81 -0.35
C GLU A 327 -17.37 24.28 -0.43
N ARG A 328 -17.67 23.71 -1.61
CA ARG A 328 -17.60 22.27 -1.87
C ARG A 328 -16.18 21.70 -1.73
N ARG A 329 -15.14 22.53 -1.92
CA ARG A 329 -13.75 22.07 -1.68
C ARG A 329 -13.48 21.71 -0.21
N LEU A 330 -14.22 22.30 0.74
CA LEU A 330 -14.16 21.89 2.14
C LEU A 330 -14.76 20.50 2.33
N LEU A 331 -15.85 20.19 1.63
CA LEU A 331 -16.44 18.85 1.66
C LEU A 331 -15.50 17.81 1.01
N SER A 332 -14.98 18.06 -0.20
CA SER A 332 -14.11 17.12 -0.87
C SER A 332 -12.86 16.79 -0.05
N ARG A 333 -12.26 17.81 0.59
CA ARG A 333 -11.13 17.59 1.51
C ARG A 333 -11.56 16.78 2.74
N THR A 334 -12.67 17.14 3.40
CA THR A 334 -13.12 16.42 4.59
C THR A 334 -13.41 14.95 4.27
N THR A 335 -14.01 14.68 3.12
CA THR A 335 -14.26 13.32 2.65
C THR A 335 -12.95 12.54 2.45
N GLU A 336 -11.98 13.12 1.75
CA GLU A 336 -10.69 12.50 1.50
C GLU A 336 -9.91 12.27 2.80
N ASP A 337 -9.86 13.27 3.68
CA ASP A 337 -9.15 13.20 4.97
C ASP A 337 -9.77 12.18 5.94
N SER A 338 -11.10 12.00 5.91
CA SER A 338 -11.79 11.09 6.82
C SER A 338 -11.98 9.69 6.24
N VAL A 339 -12.34 9.55 4.97
CA VAL A 339 -12.64 8.24 4.37
C VAL A 339 -11.39 7.56 3.86
N THR A 340 -10.60 8.23 3.01
CA THR A 340 -9.44 7.61 2.37
C THR A 340 -8.37 7.20 3.39
N VAL A 341 -8.04 8.08 4.33
CA VAL A 341 -6.97 7.80 5.32
C VAL A 341 -7.38 6.75 6.34
N THR A 342 -8.66 6.70 6.71
CA THR A 342 -9.10 5.76 7.74
C THR A 342 -9.51 4.40 7.21
N SER A 343 -9.71 4.27 5.91
CA SER A 343 -10.05 2.99 5.28
C SER A 343 -8.99 1.90 5.53
N VAL A 344 -7.72 2.29 5.57
CA VAL A 344 -6.61 1.37 5.86
C VAL A 344 -6.60 0.87 7.30
N LEU A 345 -7.20 1.61 8.23
CA LEU A 345 -7.27 1.24 9.65
C LEU A 345 -8.40 0.25 9.96
N VAL A 346 -9.28 0.00 8.99
CA VAL A 346 -10.40 -0.93 9.15
C VAL A 346 -10.03 -2.29 8.55
N PRO A 347 -9.83 -3.34 9.36
CA PRO A 347 -9.26 -4.62 8.88
C PRO A 347 -10.09 -5.32 7.80
N TRP A 348 -11.40 -5.11 7.76
CA TRP A 348 -12.30 -5.68 6.76
C TRP A 348 -12.63 -4.73 5.60
N ASN A 349 -12.07 -3.52 5.60
CA ASN A 349 -12.16 -2.63 4.46
C ASN A 349 -11.20 -3.10 3.35
N THR A 350 -11.56 -2.87 2.08
CA THR A 350 -10.72 -3.24 0.94
C THR A 350 -9.28 -2.74 1.06
N CYS A 351 -9.07 -1.55 1.62
CA CYS A 351 -7.74 -0.98 1.85
C CYS A 351 -7.01 -1.67 3.01
N GLY A 352 -7.68 -1.88 4.15
CA GLY A 352 -7.08 -2.51 5.32
C GLY A 352 -6.63 -3.93 5.02
N THR A 353 -7.49 -4.74 4.38
CA THR A 353 -7.16 -6.11 3.98
C THR A 353 -6.06 -6.23 2.92
N THR A 354 -5.90 -5.22 2.06
CA THR A 354 -4.86 -5.24 1.02
C THR A 354 -3.47 -4.97 1.60
N GLN A 355 -3.40 -4.31 2.75
CA GLN A 355 -2.16 -3.79 3.33
C GLN A 355 -1.75 -4.51 4.63
N SER A 356 -2.59 -5.42 5.12
CA SER A 356 -2.28 -6.36 6.21
C SER A 356 -1.67 -7.65 5.69
#